data_90497f411c716735dac293c09cddb0ca
#
_entry.id   90497f411c716735dac293c09cddb0ca
#
_cell.length_a   1.000
_cell.length_b   1.000
_cell.length_c   1.000
_cell.angle_alpha   90.00
_cell.angle_beta   90.00
_cell.angle_gamma   90.00
#
_symmetry.space_group_name_H-M   'P 1'
#
loop_
_entity.id
_entity.type
_entity.pdbx_description
1 polymer ?
#
loop_
_entity_poly.entity_id
_entity_poly.type
_entity_poly.pdbx_seq_one_letter_code
_entity_poly.pdbx_strand_id
1 'polypeptide(L)'
;MLTAAHLACSRGERRLFADISFSLAAGEWLHVQGENGAGKTSLLRLLVGLSPADAGEIRWRGALVGGMKTTPEAADFRRELLYLGHHAAVKDELDALENLRFSAAIDGLPFDQVKALAALQRLGLRGRESLPVRVLSAGQKRRVLLARLLTRSAAVWVLDEAFNALDSGAVQLLGALLDEHLAAGGVAVLTSHQPLPLQGGRMLAL
;
A
#
# COMPACT_ATOMS: atom_id res chain seq x y z
N MET A 1 -2.95 7.61 14.64
CA MET A 1 -1.69 8.29 14.30
C MET A 1 -0.64 7.23 14.02
N LEU A 2 0.04 7.29 12.88
CA LEU A 2 1.23 6.50 12.52
C LEU A 2 2.46 7.37 12.75
N THR A 3 3.43 6.88 13.50
CA THR A 3 4.68 7.59 13.72
C THR A 3 5.88 6.71 13.42
N ALA A 4 6.89 7.31 12.84
CA ALA A 4 8.22 6.75 12.69
C ALA A 4 9.22 7.69 13.36
N ALA A 5 10.13 7.17 14.15
CA ALA A 5 11.12 7.97 14.87
C ALA A 5 12.51 7.41 14.66
N HIS A 6 13.42 8.25 14.17
CA HIS A 6 14.85 7.98 14.01
C HIS A 6 15.17 6.69 13.22
N LEU A 7 14.34 6.38 12.19
CA LEU A 7 14.53 5.17 11.38
C LEU A 7 15.85 5.26 10.58
N ALA A 8 16.60 4.17 10.61
CA ALA A 8 17.77 3.97 9.76
C ALA A 8 17.67 2.63 9.03
N CYS A 9 18.20 2.58 7.82
CA CYS A 9 18.24 1.38 7.00
C CYS A 9 19.50 1.33 6.14
N SER A 10 20.14 0.17 6.15
CA SER A 10 21.26 -0.15 5.27
C SER A 10 20.95 -1.38 4.43
N ARG A 11 21.63 -1.54 3.32
CA ARG A 11 21.55 -2.72 2.45
C ARG A 11 22.96 -3.18 2.10
N GLY A 12 23.40 -4.26 2.73
CA GLY A 12 24.82 -4.62 2.77
C GLY A 12 25.60 -3.50 3.47
N GLU A 13 26.67 -3.03 2.86
CA GLU A 13 27.49 -1.94 3.39
C GLU A 13 26.97 -0.53 3.08
N ARG A 14 25.94 -0.43 2.19
CA ARG A 14 25.39 0.86 1.78
C ARG A 14 24.28 1.30 2.73
N ARG A 15 24.50 2.44 3.41
CA ARG A 15 23.43 3.13 4.13
C ARG A 15 22.48 3.79 3.12
N LEU A 16 21.19 3.45 3.19
CA LEU A 16 20.13 4.03 2.35
C LEU A 16 19.63 5.34 2.95
N PHE A 17 19.34 5.33 4.25
CA PHE A 17 18.94 6.51 5.00
C PHE A 17 19.22 6.36 6.49
N ALA A 18 19.24 7.49 7.19
CA ALA A 18 19.34 7.55 8.63
C ALA A 18 18.51 8.72 9.17
N ASP A 19 18.05 8.58 10.41
CA ASP A 19 17.31 9.61 11.14
C ASP A 19 16.00 10.06 10.48
N ILE A 20 15.32 9.14 9.81
CA ILE A 20 14.01 9.43 9.22
C ILE A 20 12.94 9.43 10.31
N SER A 21 12.28 10.57 10.45
CA SER A 21 11.21 10.77 11.43
C SER A 21 10.01 11.47 10.78
N PHE A 22 8.79 10.96 11.05
CA PHE A 22 7.54 11.59 10.63
C PHE A 22 6.37 11.14 11.51
N SER A 23 5.29 11.88 11.44
CA SER A 23 4.02 11.51 12.06
C SER A 23 2.87 11.81 11.11
N LEU A 24 1.87 10.93 11.08
CA LEU A 24 0.65 11.09 10.29
C LEU A 24 -0.56 10.92 11.20
N ALA A 25 -1.38 11.94 11.28
CA ALA A 25 -2.69 11.89 11.93
C ALA A 25 -3.73 11.24 11.01
N ALA A 26 -4.93 10.99 11.52
CA ALA A 26 -6.07 10.55 10.71
C ALA A 26 -6.34 11.56 9.58
N GLY A 27 -6.57 11.05 8.38
CA GLY A 27 -6.78 11.86 7.18
C GLY A 27 -5.52 12.41 6.52
N GLU A 28 -4.33 12.13 7.07
CA GLU A 28 -3.08 12.59 6.48
C GLU A 28 -2.40 11.52 5.61
N TRP A 29 -1.62 11.99 4.66
CA TRP A 29 -0.82 11.12 3.79
C TRP A 29 0.59 11.65 3.58
N LEU A 30 1.52 10.75 3.27
CA LEU A 30 2.93 11.02 3.06
C LEU A 30 3.34 10.57 1.66
N HIS A 31 3.95 11.48 0.91
CA HIS A 31 4.64 11.18 -0.32
C HIS A 31 6.13 10.99 -0.06
N VAL A 32 6.61 9.78 -0.19
CA VAL A 32 8.04 9.47 -0.09
C VAL A 32 8.68 9.64 -1.47
N GLN A 33 9.58 10.59 -1.58
CA GLN A 33 10.31 10.94 -2.80
C GLN A 33 11.79 10.60 -2.68
N GLY A 34 12.45 10.53 -3.82
CA GLY A 34 13.90 10.28 -3.92
C GLY A 34 14.24 9.59 -5.24
N GLU A 35 15.53 9.56 -5.56
CA GLU A 35 16.05 8.88 -6.75
C GLU A 35 15.81 7.36 -6.70
N ASN A 36 16.02 6.69 -7.84
CA ASN A 36 16.03 5.24 -7.88
C ASN A 36 17.17 4.70 -6.99
N GLY A 37 16.83 3.76 -6.11
CA GLY A 37 17.80 3.22 -5.15
C GLY A 37 18.02 4.05 -3.88
N ALA A 38 17.31 5.18 -3.69
CA ALA A 38 17.39 5.99 -2.45
C ALA A 38 16.84 5.27 -1.20
N GLY A 39 16.06 4.20 -1.39
CA GLY A 39 15.53 3.44 -0.26
C GLY A 39 14.01 3.55 -0.06
N LYS A 40 13.26 4.15 -1.00
CA LYS A 40 11.79 4.32 -0.91
C LYS A 40 11.07 3.02 -0.57
N THR A 41 11.23 1.98 -1.39
CA THR A 41 10.66 0.65 -1.13
C THR A 41 11.16 0.05 0.19
N SER A 42 12.42 0.31 0.57
CA SER A 42 12.96 -0.16 1.85
C SER A 42 12.23 0.51 3.01
N LEU A 43 12.02 1.82 2.98
CA LEU A 43 11.23 2.51 3.99
C LEU A 43 9.81 1.95 4.07
N LEU A 44 9.13 1.74 2.93
CA LEU A 44 7.79 1.14 2.94
C LEU A 44 7.80 -0.26 3.55
N ARG A 45 8.81 -1.09 3.26
CA ARG A 45 8.95 -2.43 3.85
C ARG A 45 9.20 -2.40 5.36
N LEU A 46 9.92 -1.40 5.87
CA LEU A 46 10.04 -1.19 7.31
C LEU A 46 8.70 -0.87 7.94
N LEU A 47 7.93 0.07 7.34
CA LEU A 47 6.62 0.50 7.84
C LEU A 47 5.60 -0.65 7.93
N VAL A 48 5.68 -1.59 6.99
CA VAL A 48 4.76 -2.75 6.97
C VAL A 48 5.30 -3.98 7.71
N GLY A 49 6.49 -3.87 8.33
CA GLY A 49 7.09 -4.95 9.11
C GLY A 49 7.64 -6.11 8.27
N LEU A 50 7.91 -5.90 6.96
CA LEU A 50 8.55 -6.89 6.08
C LEU A 50 10.07 -6.92 6.22
N SER A 51 10.66 -5.89 6.81
CA SER A 51 12.09 -5.82 7.11
C SER A 51 12.27 -5.11 8.45
N PRO A 52 13.27 -5.50 9.26
CA PRO A 52 13.64 -4.74 10.44
C PRO A 52 14.37 -3.45 10.04
N ALA A 53 14.31 -2.43 10.89
CA ALA A 53 15.17 -1.25 10.78
C ALA A 53 16.51 -1.49 11.49
N ASP A 54 17.56 -0.80 11.06
CA ASP A 54 18.85 -0.81 11.78
C ASP A 54 18.76 -0.01 13.09
N ALA A 55 17.94 1.05 13.11
CA ALA A 55 17.64 1.86 14.28
C ALA A 55 16.22 2.47 14.17
N GLY A 56 15.75 2.98 15.30
CA GLY A 56 14.47 3.67 15.39
C GLY A 56 13.27 2.77 15.65
N GLU A 57 12.10 3.37 15.67
CA GLU A 57 10.85 2.69 16.01
C GLU A 57 9.68 3.18 15.16
N ILE A 58 8.69 2.31 15.01
CA ILE A 58 7.41 2.61 14.34
C ILE A 58 6.28 2.35 15.32
N ARG A 59 5.38 3.34 15.48
CA ARG A 59 4.22 3.22 16.36
C ARG A 59 2.92 3.47 15.60
N TRP A 60 1.92 2.66 15.92
CA TRP A 60 0.56 2.84 15.49
C TRP A 60 -0.35 3.04 16.69
N ARG A 61 -1.07 4.18 16.73
CA ARG A 61 -1.93 4.56 17.87
C ARG A 61 -1.21 4.51 19.24
N GLY A 62 0.10 4.82 19.23
CA GLY A 62 0.95 4.79 20.42
C GLY A 62 1.61 3.44 20.71
N ALA A 63 1.08 2.33 20.21
CA ALA A 63 1.69 1.01 20.36
C ALA A 63 2.92 0.85 19.44
N LEU A 64 4.00 0.25 19.94
CA LEU A 64 5.17 -0.09 19.15
C LEU A 64 4.82 -1.25 18.23
N VAL A 65 4.95 -1.05 16.91
CA VAL A 65 4.53 -2.05 15.90
C VAL A 65 5.66 -2.47 14.97
N GLY A 66 6.79 -1.78 15.00
CA GLY A 66 7.93 -2.09 14.14
C GLY A 66 9.16 -1.23 14.45
N GLY A 67 10.20 -1.41 13.64
CA GLY A 67 11.50 -0.82 13.81
C GLY A 67 12.55 -1.88 14.06
N MET A 68 13.43 -1.67 15.03
CA MET A 68 14.50 -2.62 15.39
C MET A 68 13.94 -3.91 16.03
N LYS A 69 12.77 -3.86 16.66
CA LYS A 69 12.15 -5.00 17.36
C LYS A 69 10.75 -5.27 16.84
N THR A 70 10.39 -6.54 16.75
CA THR A 70 9.01 -6.98 16.50
C THR A 70 8.29 -7.16 17.84
N THR A 71 7.03 -6.74 17.90
CA THR A 71 6.19 -6.82 19.10
C THR A 71 4.91 -7.61 18.83
N PRO A 72 4.20 -8.10 19.84
CA PRO A 72 2.90 -8.74 19.68
C PRO A 72 1.88 -7.83 18.98
N GLU A 73 1.89 -6.53 19.26
CA GLU A 73 1.00 -5.52 18.69
C GLU A 73 1.21 -5.33 17.18
N ALA A 74 2.36 -5.73 16.65
CA ALA A 74 2.61 -5.75 15.21
C ALA A 74 1.65 -6.69 14.45
N ALA A 75 1.14 -7.74 15.10
CA ALA A 75 0.17 -8.64 14.49
C ALA A 75 -1.19 -7.94 14.28
N ASP A 76 -1.64 -7.18 15.26
CA ASP A 76 -2.89 -6.41 15.15
C ASP A 76 -2.75 -5.26 14.16
N PHE A 77 -1.62 -4.58 14.16
CA PHE A 77 -1.31 -3.55 13.16
C PHE A 77 -1.37 -4.09 11.73
N ARG A 78 -0.82 -5.30 11.47
CA ARG A 78 -0.89 -5.92 10.14
C ARG A 78 -2.30 -6.19 9.65
N ARG A 79 -3.27 -6.38 10.56
CA ARG A 79 -4.69 -6.52 10.19
C ARG A 79 -5.30 -5.19 9.76
N GLU A 80 -4.81 -4.07 10.28
CA GLU A 80 -5.25 -2.72 9.93
C GLU A 80 -4.44 -2.11 8.76
N LEU A 81 -3.46 -2.82 8.22
CA LEU A 81 -2.55 -2.35 7.18
C LEU A 81 -2.86 -3.03 5.85
N LEU A 82 -2.92 -2.27 4.76
CA LEU A 82 -2.90 -2.79 3.40
C LEU A 82 -1.63 -2.32 2.69
N TYR A 83 -0.85 -3.27 2.21
CA TYR A 83 0.35 -3.00 1.41
C TYR A 83 0.15 -3.45 -0.04
N LEU A 84 0.36 -2.53 -0.97
CA LEU A 84 0.50 -2.81 -2.38
C LEU A 84 1.93 -2.52 -2.80
N GLY A 85 2.71 -3.58 -3.00
CA GLY A 85 4.10 -3.48 -3.41
C GLY A 85 4.26 -3.15 -4.89
N HIS A 86 5.51 -2.89 -5.30
CA HIS A 86 5.88 -2.58 -6.68
C HIS A 86 5.49 -3.69 -7.66
N HIS A 87 5.68 -4.96 -7.30
CA HIS A 87 5.25 -6.08 -8.13
C HIS A 87 3.77 -6.38 -7.93
N ALA A 88 3.04 -6.57 -9.03
CA ALA A 88 1.67 -7.00 -8.98
C ALA A 88 1.62 -8.41 -8.34
N ALA A 89 1.12 -8.48 -7.10
CA ALA A 89 0.90 -9.75 -6.40
C ALA A 89 -0.40 -10.41 -6.91
N VAL A 90 -0.55 -10.55 -8.22
CA VAL A 90 -1.65 -11.27 -8.87
C VAL A 90 -1.10 -12.53 -9.53
N LYS A 91 -1.87 -13.61 -9.46
CA LYS A 91 -1.55 -14.90 -10.07
C LYS A 91 -2.15 -14.93 -11.46
N ASP A 92 -1.31 -15.12 -12.47
CA ASP A 92 -1.68 -15.07 -13.88
C ASP A 92 -2.65 -16.20 -14.28
N GLU A 93 -2.61 -17.34 -13.60
CA GLU A 93 -3.45 -18.52 -13.84
C GLU A 93 -4.87 -18.35 -13.29
N LEU A 94 -5.04 -17.54 -12.27
CA LEU A 94 -6.33 -17.27 -11.64
C LEU A 94 -7.08 -16.14 -12.36
N ASP A 95 -8.40 -16.16 -12.29
CA ASP A 95 -9.20 -15.01 -12.71
C ASP A 95 -9.14 -13.87 -11.70
N ALA A 96 -9.74 -12.71 -12.03
CA ALA A 96 -9.71 -11.53 -11.20
C ALA A 96 -10.40 -11.76 -9.84
N LEU A 97 -11.54 -12.50 -9.84
CA LEU A 97 -12.30 -12.80 -8.63
C LEU A 97 -11.56 -13.79 -7.73
N GLU A 98 -10.96 -14.83 -8.33
CA GLU A 98 -10.14 -15.82 -7.63
C GLU A 98 -8.89 -15.17 -7.00
N ASN A 99 -8.25 -14.20 -7.69
CA ASN A 99 -7.15 -13.44 -7.13
C ASN A 99 -7.56 -12.66 -5.86
N LEU A 100 -8.72 -12.03 -5.85
CA LEU A 100 -9.25 -11.35 -4.66
C LEU A 100 -9.57 -12.33 -3.53
N ARG A 101 -10.17 -13.48 -3.86
CA ARG A 101 -10.43 -14.56 -2.90
C ARG A 101 -9.13 -15.10 -2.29
N PHE A 102 -8.14 -15.36 -3.13
CA PHE A 102 -6.82 -15.82 -2.70
C PHE A 102 -6.13 -14.78 -1.78
N SER A 103 -6.22 -13.50 -2.12
CA SER A 103 -5.68 -12.42 -1.30
C SER A 103 -6.37 -12.35 0.08
N ALA A 104 -7.70 -12.45 0.12
CA ALA A 104 -8.45 -12.47 1.37
C ALA A 104 -8.05 -13.68 2.26
N ALA A 105 -7.87 -14.86 1.64
CA ALA A 105 -7.46 -16.07 2.36
C ALA A 105 -6.04 -15.93 2.97
N ILE A 106 -5.08 -15.35 2.23
CA ILE A 106 -3.73 -15.06 2.77
C ILE A 106 -3.79 -14.10 3.94
N ASP A 107 -4.65 -13.07 3.82
CA ASP A 107 -4.83 -12.06 4.87
C ASP A 107 -5.63 -12.60 6.10
N GLY A 108 -6.14 -13.85 6.02
CA GLY A 108 -6.98 -14.46 7.06
C GLY A 108 -8.35 -13.78 7.20
N LEU A 109 -8.86 -13.18 6.11
CA LEU A 109 -10.11 -12.42 6.09
C LEU A 109 -11.22 -13.19 5.37
N PRO A 110 -12.49 -12.98 5.75
CA PRO A 110 -13.61 -13.53 5.01
C PRO A 110 -13.67 -12.93 3.61
N PHE A 111 -14.03 -13.74 2.63
CA PHE A 111 -14.22 -13.30 1.24
C PHE A 111 -15.70 -12.98 0.99
N ASP A 112 -15.97 -11.75 0.58
CA ASP A 112 -17.28 -11.29 0.13
C ASP A 112 -17.29 -11.16 -1.40
N GLN A 113 -17.94 -12.08 -2.07
CA GLN A 113 -18.01 -12.13 -3.54
C GLN A 113 -18.77 -10.94 -4.12
N VAL A 114 -19.83 -10.48 -3.46
CA VAL A 114 -20.63 -9.34 -3.95
C VAL A 114 -19.79 -8.07 -3.91
N LYS A 115 -19.10 -7.85 -2.80
CA LYS A 115 -18.17 -6.72 -2.65
C LYS A 115 -17.02 -6.78 -3.64
N ALA A 116 -16.48 -7.99 -3.89
CA ALA A 116 -15.38 -8.18 -4.85
C ALA A 116 -15.82 -7.88 -6.29
N LEU A 117 -16.98 -8.35 -6.71
CA LEU A 117 -17.56 -8.05 -8.03
C LEU A 117 -17.80 -6.53 -8.19
N ALA A 118 -18.40 -5.89 -7.20
CA ALA A 118 -18.61 -4.43 -7.21
C ALA A 118 -17.29 -3.66 -7.31
N ALA A 119 -16.24 -4.10 -6.60
CA ALA A 119 -14.90 -3.51 -6.66
C ALA A 119 -14.28 -3.64 -8.06
N LEU A 120 -14.34 -4.82 -8.67
CA LEU A 120 -13.84 -5.04 -10.04
C LEU A 120 -14.59 -4.19 -11.06
N GLN A 121 -15.93 -4.09 -10.95
CA GLN A 121 -16.73 -3.25 -11.83
C GLN A 121 -16.40 -1.77 -11.67
N ARG A 122 -16.25 -1.28 -10.43
CA ARG A 122 -15.84 0.10 -10.14
C ARG A 122 -14.48 0.43 -10.76
N LEU A 123 -13.57 -0.56 -10.81
CA LEU A 123 -12.24 -0.43 -11.43
C LEU A 123 -12.26 -0.67 -12.96
N GLY A 124 -13.44 -0.73 -13.60
CA GLY A 124 -13.56 -0.86 -15.05
C GLY A 124 -13.22 -2.25 -15.60
N LEU A 125 -13.37 -3.29 -14.78
CA LEU A 125 -13.16 -4.69 -15.16
C LEU A 125 -14.47 -5.44 -15.39
N ARG A 126 -15.59 -4.71 -15.60
CA ARG A 126 -16.89 -5.31 -15.88
C ARG A 126 -16.84 -6.23 -17.11
N GLY A 127 -17.34 -7.46 -16.96
CA GLY A 127 -17.32 -8.50 -17.99
C GLY A 127 -15.95 -9.19 -18.15
N ARG A 128 -15.01 -8.93 -17.24
CA ARG A 128 -13.65 -9.53 -17.22
C ARG A 128 -13.34 -10.23 -15.90
N GLU A 129 -14.31 -10.32 -15.01
CA GLU A 129 -14.14 -10.81 -13.63
C GLU A 129 -13.70 -12.26 -13.59
N SER A 130 -14.14 -13.07 -14.56
CA SER A 130 -13.84 -14.50 -14.70
C SER A 130 -12.78 -14.82 -15.79
N LEU A 131 -12.14 -13.79 -16.34
CA LEU A 131 -11.04 -14.02 -17.28
C LEU A 131 -9.73 -14.28 -16.54
N PRO A 132 -8.93 -15.29 -16.95
CA PRO A 132 -7.59 -15.48 -16.39
C PRO A 132 -6.76 -14.20 -16.50
N VAL A 133 -6.07 -13.84 -15.42
CA VAL A 133 -5.31 -12.57 -15.37
C VAL A 133 -4.23 -12.50 -16.45
N ARG A 134 -3.70 -13.64 -16.90
CA ARG A 134 -2.70 -13.69 -17.98
C ARG A 134 -3.16 -13.04 -19.30
N VAL A 135 -4.47 -13.04 -19.58
CA VAL A 135 -5.02 -12.44 -20.82
C VAL A 135 -5.36 -10.95 -20.66
N LEU A 136 -5.24 -10.40 -19.47
CA LEU A 136 -5.48 -8.99 -19.18
C LEU A 136 -4.26 -8.14 -19.55
N SER A 137 -4.50 -6.91 -19.99
CA SER A 137 -3.42 -5.92 -20.17
C SER A 137 -2.74 -5.58 -18.84
N ALA A 138 -1.52 -5.03 -18.89
CA ALA A 138 -0.79 -4.60 -17.69
C ALA A 138 -1.62 -3.65 -16.80
N GLY A 139 -2.31 -2.68 -17.40
CA GLY A 139 -3.21 -1.77 -16.69
C GLY A 139 -4.40 -2.48 -16.05
N GLN A 140 -4.98 -3.49 -16.73
CA GLN A 140 -6.07 -4.29 -16.17
C GLN A 140 -5.58 -5.18 -15.02
N LYS A 141 -4.40 -5.80 -15.13
CA LYS A 141 -3.76 -6.53 -14.02
C LYS A 141 -3.55 -5.61 -12.82
N ARG A 142 -3.09 -4.38 -13.06
CA ARG A 142 -2.94 -3.38 -11.99
C ARG A 142 -4.27 -3.04 -11.32
N ARG A 143 -5.36 -2.92 -12.10
CA ARG A 143 -6.70 -2.67 -11.57
C ARG A 143 -7.22 -3.84 -10.73
N VAL A 144 -6.91 -5.10 -11.07
CA VAL A 144 -7.22 -6.27 -10.21
C VAL A 144 -6.52 -6.12 -8.85
N LEU A 145 -5.24 -5.73 -8.83
CA LEU A 145 -4.52 -5.47 -7.59
C LEU A 145 -5.17 -4.33 -6.78
N LEU A 146 -5.55 -3.23 -7.43
CA LEU A 146 -6.19 -2.08 -6.78
C LEU A 146 -7.57 -2.42 -6.19
N ALA A 147 -8.27 -3.46 -6.70
CA ALA A 147 -9.53 -3.91 -6.13
C ALA A 147 -9.40 -4.33 -4.66
N ARG A 148 -8.21 -4.67 -4.19
CA ARG A 148 -7.94 -4.95 -2.77
C ARG A 148 -8.21 -3.74 -1.88
N LEU A 149 -8.00 -2.51 -2.38
CA LEU A 149 -8.32 -1.27 -1.64
C LEU A 149 -9.80 -1.17 -1.30
N LEU A 150 -10.67 -1.73 -2.15
CA LEU A 150 -12.12 -1.71 -1.99
C LEU A 150 -12.64 -2.94 -1.23
N THR A 151 -11.97 -4.08 -1.33
CA THR A 151 -12.44 -5.32 -0.71
C THR A 151 -11.94 -5.52 0.71
N ARG A 152 -10.80 -4.90 1.07
CA ARG A 152 -10.20 -5.00 2.40
C ARG A 152 -10.38 -3.70 3.18
N SER A 153 -10.94 -3.79 4.38
CA SER A 153 -10.93 -2.67 5.32
C SER A 153 -9.55 -2.58 5.97
N ALA A 154 -8.87 -1.46 5.80
CA ALA A 154 -7.57 -1.18 6.40
C ALA A 154 -7.48 0.30 6.75
N ALA A 155 -6.95 0.63 7.93
CA ALA A 155 -6.80 2.01 8.38
C ALA A 155 -5.54 2.66 7.79
N VAL A 156 -4.54 1.86 7.40
CA VAL A 156 -3.27 2.34 6.83
C VAL A 156 -3.06 1.73 5.47
N TRP A 157 -2.91 2.57 4.46
CA TRP A 157 -2.52 2.16 3.11
C TRP A 157 -1.06 2.51 2.86
N VAL A 158 -0.28 1.52 2.44
CA VAL A 158 1.11 1.70 2.02
C VAL A 158 1.22 1.24 0.57
N LEU A 159 1.45 2.20 -0.34
CA LEU A 159 1.35 1.97 -1.78
C LEU A 159 2.68 2.28 -2.47
N ASP A 160 3.35 1.24 -2.96
CA ASP A 160 4.64 1.36 -3.65
C ASP A 160 4.40 1.48 -5.16
N GLU A 161 4.61 2.70 -5.69
CA GLU A 161 4.44 3.03 -7.10
C GLU A 161 3.07 2.61 -7.66
N ALA A 162 2.01 2.81 -6.88
CA ALA A 162 0.67 2.33 -7.23
C ALA A 162 0.09 2.99 -8.50
N PHE A 163 0.57 4.17 -8.86
CA PHE A 163 0.15 4.92 -10.04
C PHE A 163 0.83 4.48 -11.34
N ASN A 164 1.88 3.64 -11.26
CA ASN A 164 2.59 3.19 -12.45
C ASN A 164 1.71 2.27 -13.32
N ALA A 165 1.86 2.41 -14.64
CA ALA A 165 1.13 1.67 -15.65
C ALA A 165 -0.40 1.85 -15.63
N LEU A 166 -0.90 2.91 -14.98
CA LEU A 166 -2.30 3.32 -15.03
C LEU A 166 -2.54 4.34 -16.14
N ASP A 167 -3.68 4.22 -16.83
CA ASP A 167 -4.18 5.27 -17.69
C ASP A 167 -4.75 6.45 -16.86
N SER A 168 -5.02 7.57 -17.52
CA SER A 168 -5.50 8.79 -16.86
C SER A 168 -6.79 8.56 -16.04
N GLY A 169 -7.71 7.74 -16.54
CA GLY A 169 -8.95 7.41 -15.83
C GLY A 169 -8.69 6.60 -14.57
N ALA A 170 -7.77 5.63 -14.63
CA ALA A 170 -7.40 4.83 -13.45
C ALA A 170 -6.59 5.64 -12.42
N VAL A 171 -5.78 6.61 -12.88
CA VAL A 171 -5.08 7.57 -12.00
C VAL A 171 -6.09 8.40 -11.21
N GLN A 172 -7.10 8.97 -11.91
CA GLN A 172 -8.16 9.74 -11.25
C GLN A 172 -8.97 8.89 -10.27
N LEU A 173 -9.31 7.66 -10.67
CA LEU A 173 -10.06 6.75 -9.79
C LEU A 173 -9.26 6.39 -8.54
N LEU A 174 -7.96 6.08 -8.66
CA LEU A 174 -7.11 5.80 -7.50
C LEU A 174 -6.97 7.03 -6.59
N GLY A 175 -6.87 8.24 -7.18
CA GLY A 175 -6.92 9.50 -6.44
C GLY A 175 -8.20 9.63 -5.63
N ALA A 176 -9.37 9.43 -6.25
CA ALA A 176 -10.66 9.48 -5.56
C ALA A 176 -10.78 8.43 -4.43
N LEU A 177 -10.27 7.21 -4.64
CA LEU A 177 -10.23 6.18 -3.59
C LEU A 177 -9.36 6.58 -2.41
N LEU A 178 -8.23 7.24 -2.67
CA LEU A 178 -7.37 7.79 -1.63
C LEU A 178 -8.06 8.92 -0.87
N ASP A 179 -8.70 9.86 -1.57
CA ASP A 179 -9.47 10.93 -0.93
C ASP A 179 -10.60 10.37 -0.05
N GLU A 180 -11.34 9.37 -0.53
CA GLU A 180 -12.37 8.67 0.27
C GLU A 180 -11.77 8.02 1.53
N HIS A 181 -10.62 7.35 1.39
CA HIS A 181 -9.93 6.71 2.50
C HIS A 181 -9.46 7.71 3.56
N LEU A 182 -8.85 8.82 3.11
CA LEU A 182 -8.37 9.89 4.00
C LEU A 182 -9.54 10.61 4.67
N ALA A 183 -10.62 10.92 3.95
CA ALA A 183 -11.84 11.51 4.50
C ALA A 183 -12.50 10.63 5.56
N ALA A 184 -12.39 9.31 5.45
CA ALA A 184 -12.82 8.34 6.46
C ALA A 184 -11.86 8.22 7.66
N GLY A 185 -10.80 9.04 7.74
CA GLY A 185 -9.80 9.03 8.81
C GLY A 185 -8.68 8.00 8.61
N GLY A 186 -8.57 7.40 7.43
CA GLY A 186 -7.45 6.56 7.07
C GLY A 186 -6.13 7.34 6.94
N VAL A 187 -5.04 6.61 6.82
CA VAL A 187 -3.68 7.15 6.64
C VAL A 187 -3.05 6.49 5.42
N ALA A 188 -2.33 7.26 4.60
CA ALA A 188 -1.64 6.68 3.45
C ALA A 188 -0.16 7.08 3.38
N VAL A 189 0.69 6.13 2.97
CA VAL A 189 2.10 6.36 2.62
C VAL A 189 2.32 5.88 1.21
N LEU A 190 2.79 6.78 0.34
CA LEU A 190 2.84 6.55 -1.10
C LEU A 190 4.24 6.83 -1.65
N THR A 191 4.66 6.03 -2.64
CA THR A 191 5.74 6.39 -3.55
C THR A 191 5.19 6.59 -4.96
N SER A 192 5.70 7.55 -5.69
CA SER A 192 5.36 7.79 -7.09
C SER A 192 6.46 8.60 -7.76
N HIS A 193 6.72 8.29 -9.04
CA HIS A 193 7.54 9.13 -9.92
C HIS A 193 6.71 10.17 -10.68
N GLN A 194 5.39 10.06 -10.63
CA GLN A 194 4.47 10.98 -11.28
C GLN A 194 3.85 11.92 -10.26
N PRO A 195 3.41 13.11 -10.67
CA PRO A 195 2.57 13.97 -9.83
C PRO A 195 1.33 13.20 -9.35
N LEU A 196 1.01 13.32 -8.08
CA LEU A 196 -0.16 12.67 -7.50
C LEU A 196 -1.37 13.60 -7.61
N PRO A 197 -2.55 13.09 -7.98
CA PRO A 197 -3.78 13.87 -8.05
C PRO A 197 -4.40 14.08 -6.65
N LEU A 198 -3.56 14.36 -5.64
CA LEU A 198 -3.95 14.52 -4.24
C LEU A 198 -3.47 15.88 -3.73
N GLN A 199 -4.21 16.48 -2.81
CA GLN A 199 -3.83 17.75 -2.19
C GLN A 199 -3.45 17.54 -0.71
N GLY A 200 -2.68 18.49 -0.15
CA GLY A 200 -2.44 18.58 1.29
C GLY A 200 -1.53 17.50 1.89
N GLY A 201 -0.82 16.73 1.06
CA GLY A 201 0.11 15.72 1.55
C GLY A 201 1.43 16.30 2.09
N ARG A 202 2.03 15.55 3.00
CA ARG A 202 3.39 15.81 3.45
C ARG A 202 4.38 15.16 2.49
N MET A 203 5.54 15.76 2.31
CA MET A 203 6.62 15.24 1.48
C MET A 203 7.79 14.82 2.35
N LEU A 204 8.34 13.65 2.08
CA LEU A 204 9.56 13.13 2.69
C LEU A 204 10.56 12.80 1.57
N ALA A 205 11.67 13.50 1.54
CA ALA A 205 12.78 13.22 0.63
C ALA A 205 13.79 12.26 1.27
N LEU A 206 14.21 11.23 0.52
CA LEU A 206 15.28 10.29 0.87
C LEU A 206 16.53 10.57 0.04
#